data_2035ebbafc319656c6bd2bb3abfa4426
#
_entry.id   2035ebbafc319656c6bd2bb3abfa4426
#
_cell.length_a   1.000
_cell.length_b   1.000
_cell.length_c   1.000
_cell.angle_alpha   90.00
_cell.angle_beta   90.00
_cell.angle_gamma   90.00
#
_symmetry.space_group_name_H-M   'P 1'
#
loop_
_entity.id
_entity.type
_entity.pdbx_description
1 polymer ?
#
loop_
_entity_poly.entity_id
_entity_poly.type
_entity_poly.pdbx_seq_one_letter_code
_entity_poly.pdbx_strand_id
1 'polypeptide(L)'
;ASALLLVVDFRMGLAMFAGFPAALLIMLGMRGLEQGLDTRLSKARVSQAGKIQEYLYGMRVIKSYNMQGSNFERLRKACTDYRDACIKVESGIGPLNLVAAAFLRSGLSLMTVTGVFEGTLTVPTFALFLLVGTRVFDPIAVAIMNYSELMMCSMAGERICTLLNEPEMAGNSDAPGKHEICFEHVSFSYG
;
A
#
# COMPACT_ATOMS: atom_id res chain seq x y z
N ALA A 1 -3.81 23.72 -14.66
CA ALA A 1 -4.29 24.66 -13.63
C ALA A 1 -3.11 25.31 -12.87
N SER A 2 -2.17 24.55 -12.30
CA SER A 2 -1.02 25.07 -11.53
C SER A 2 -0.08 25.99 -12.34
N ALA A 3 0.22 25.61 -13.61
CA ALA A 3 1.02 26.44 -14.50
C ALA A 3 0.35 27.79 -14.83
N LEU A 4 -0.97 27.82 -14.90
CA LEU A 4 -1.73 29.03 -15.19
C LEU A 4 -1.70 30.01 -14.01
N LEU A 5 -1.70 29.51 -12.78
CA LEU A 5 -1.53 30.33 -11.56
C LEU A 5 -0.15 30.96 -11.48
N LEU A 6 0.92 30.26 -11.88
CA LEU A 6 2.29 30.79 -11.94
C LEU A 6 2.45 31.89 -12.98
N VAL A 7 1.64 31.89 -14.06
CA VAL A 7 1.65 32.95 -15.11
C VAL A 7 0.88 34.19 -14.65
N VAL A 8 -0.19 34.01 -13.84
CA VAL A 8 -1.00 35.12 -13.36
C VAL A 8 -0.27 35.92 -12.27
N ASP A 9 0.33 35.21 -11.29
CA ASP A 9 1.16 35.83 -10.28
C ASP A 9 2.21 34.81 -9.75
N PHE A 10 3.46 35.05 -10.14
CA PHE A 10 4.59 34.16 -9.85
C PHE A 10 4.85 34.02 -8.34
N ARG A 11 4.68 35.13 -7.58
CA ARG A 11 4.95 35.11 -6.12
C ARG A 11 3.93 34.31 -5.35
N MET A 12 2.66 34.48 -5.64
CA MET A 12 1.57 33.70 -5.03
C MET A 12 1.66 32.23 -5.43
N GLY A 13 1.95 31.96 -6.70
CA GLY A 13 2.17 30.59 -7.17
C GLY A 13 3.33 29.90 -6.45
N LEU A 14 4.45 30.63 -6.24
CA LEU A 14 5.61 30.10 -5.51
C LEU A 14 5.28 29.87 -4.01
N ALA A 15 4.56 30.79 -3.37
CA ALA A 15 4.11 30.65 -1.99
C ALA A 15 3.19 29.43 -1.81
N MET A 16 2.31 29.15 -2.77
CA MET A 16 1.43 27.99 -2.76
C MET A 16 2.21 26.66 -2.75
N PHE A 17 3.33 26.60 -3.51
CA PHE A 17 4.17 25.40 -3.58
C PHE A 17 5.28 25.36 -2.52
N ALA A 18 5.42 26.35 -1.66
CA ALA A 18 6.48 26.39 -0.65
C ALA A 18 6.44 25.21 0.34
N GLY A 19 5.24 24.68 0.65
CA GLY A 19 5.07 23.50 1.50
C GLY A 19 5.42 22.17 0.81
N PHE A 20 5.51 22.13 -0.51
CA PHE A 20 5.73 20.90 -1.26
C PHE A 20 7.11 20.26 -1.01
N PRO A 21 8.24 21.00 -0.99
CA PRO A 21 9.55 20.42 -0.69
C PRO A 21 9.61 19.78 0.70
N ALA A 22 9.01 20.43 1.70
CA ALA A 22 8.98 19.90 3.06
C ALA A 22 8.14 18.61 3.14
N ALA A 23 6.98 18.57 2.53
CA ALA A 23 6.15 17.38 2.44
C ALA A 23 6.88 16.24 1.71
N LEU A 24 7.57 16.56 0.60
CA LEU A 24 8.34 15.58 -0.16
C LEU A 24 9.49 14.98 0.66
N LEU A 25 10.24 15.80 1.40
CA LEU A 25 11.33 15.34 2.27
C LEU A 25 10.82 14.40 3.37
N ILE A 26 9.69 14.71 4.00
CA ILE A 26 9.04 13.86 4.99
C ILE A 26 8.67 12.51 4.34
N MET A 27 8.02 12.53 3.18
CA MET A 27 7.60 11.30 2.49
C MET A 27 8.78 10.44 2.05
N LEU A 28 9.86 11.04 1.56
CA LEU A 28 11.07 10.30 1.19
C LEU A 28 11.75 9.67 2.41
N GLY A 29 11.78 10.40 3.53
CA GLY A 29 12.34 9.89 4.79
C GLY A 29 11.54 8.75 5.40
N MET A 30 10.22 8.69 5.15
CA MET A 30 9.34 7.64 5.66
C MET A 30 9.45 6.31 4.92
N ARG A 31 9.92 6.29 3.67
CA ARG A 31 9.90 5.08 2.81
C ARG A 31 10.52 3.84 3.47
N GLY A 32 11.64 4.00 4.17
CA GLY A 32 12.29 2.88 4.86
C GLY A 32 11.45 2.31 6.00
N LEU A 33 10.76 3.18 6.73
CA LEU A 33 9.86 2.80 7.81
C LEU A 33 8.61 2.09 7.27
N GLU A 34 8.00 2.64 6.21
CA GLU A 34 6.84 2.06 5.52
C GLU A 34 7.13 0.64 5.04
N GLN A 35 8.21 0.44 4.28
CA GLN A 35 8.58 -0.88 3.75
C GLN A 35 8.77 -1.93 4.86
N GLY A 36 9.38 -1.54 5.98
CA GLY A 36 9.58 -2.44 7.12
C GLY A 36 8.28 -2.83 7.81
N LEU A 37 7.39 -1.86 8.01
CA LEU A 37 6.09 -2.07 8.65
C LEU A 37 5.13 -2.84 7.74
N ASP A 38 5.07 -2.51 6.46
CA ASP A 38 4.23 -3.17 5.46
C ASP A 38 4.62 -4.64 5.28
N THR A 39 5.91 -4.94 5.27
CA THR A 39 6.39 -6.32 5.20
C THR A 39 5.92 -7.14 6.41
N ARG A 40 5.97 -6.56 7.62
CA ARG A 40 5.48 -7.22 8.84
C ARG A 40 3.97 -7.40 8.82
N LEU A 41 3.24 -6.38 8.40
CA LEU A 41 1.78 -6.44 8.24
C LEU A 41 1.36 -7.52 7.23
N SER A 42 2.02 -7.57 6.07
CA SER A 42 1.77 -8.58 5.04
C SER A 42 2.00 -10.00 5.55
N LYS A 43 3.11 -10.24 6.27
CA LYS A 43 3.39 -11.54 6.89
C LYS A 43 2.34 -11.92 7.93
N ALA A 44 1.93 -10.99 8.79
CA ALA A 44 0.91 -11.22 9.81
C ALA A 44 -0.45 -11.52 9.16
N ARG A 45 -0.82 -10.82 8.09
CA ARG A 45 -2.05 -11.04 7.31
C ARG A 45 -2.09 -12.46 6.70
N VAL A 46 -1.01 -12.88 6.06
CA VAL A 46 -0.92 -14.23 5.45
C VAL A 46 -1.00 -15.31 6.53
N SER A 47 -0.29 -15.13 7.65
CA SER A 47 -0.33 -16.05 8.77
C SER A 47 -1.73 -16.17 9.37
N GLN A 48 -2.42 -15.04 9.60
CA GLN A 48 -3.79 -15.01 10.09
C GLN A 48 -4.75 -15.73 9.12
N ALA A 49 -4.69 -15.41 7.82
CA ALA A 49 -5.54 -16.02 6.80
C ALA A 49 -5.35 -17.56 6.77
N GLY A 50 -4.10 -18.02 6.81
CA GLY A 50 -3.78 -19.44 6.87
C GLY A 50 -4.34 -20.11 8.12
N LYS A 51 -4.25 -19.46 9.30
CA LYS A 51 -4.80 -20.03 10.55
C LYS A 51 -6.34 -20.05 10.58
N ILE A 52 -6.99 -19.06 9.97
CA ILE A 52 -8.46 -19.09 9.80
C ILE A 52 -8.84 -20.28 8.92
N GLN A 53 -8.15 -20.46 7.81
CA GLN A 53 -8.42 -21.52 6.85
C GLN A 53 -8.17 -22.90 7.49
N GLU A 54 -7.05 -23.09 8.18
CA GLU A 54 -6.73 -24.31 8.94
C GLU A 54 -7.83 -24.62 9.98
N TYR A 55 -8.27 -23.63 10.73
CA TYR A 55 -9.31 -23.79 11.74
C TYR A 55 -10.66 -24.16 11.11
N LEU A 56 -11.06 -23.51 10.01
CA LEU A 56 -12.32 -23.80 9.33
C LEU A 56 -12.35 -25.21 8.73
N TYR A 57 -11.29 -25.61 8.04
CA TYR A 57 -11.18 -26.96 7.46
C TYR A 57 -11.09 -28.03 8.55
N GLY A 58 -10.35 -27.77 9.63
CA GLY A 58 -10.20 -28.67 10.76
C GLY A 58 -11.38 -28.72 11.73
N MET A 59 -12.37 -27.83 11.59
CA MET A 59 -13.45 -27.67 12.58
C MET A 59 -14.24 -28.95 12.83
N ARG A 60 -14.44 -29.77 11.81
CA ARG A 60 -15.14 -31.05 11.93
C ARG A 60 -14.38 -32.01 12.86
N VAL A 61 -13.06 -32.07 12.72
CA VAL A 61 -12.16 -32.92 13.53
C VAL A 61 -12.05 -32.35 14.94
N ILE A 62 -11.88 -31.06 15.09
CA ILE A 62 -11.78 -30.37 16.39
C ILE A 62 -13.02 -30.63 17.24
N LYS A 63 -14.22 -30.56 16.64
CA LYS A 63 -15.48 -30.85 17.32
C LYS A 63 -15.64 -32.31 17.72
N SER A 64 -15.25 -33.25 16.84
CA SER A 64 -15.37 -34.69 17.14
C SER A 64 -14.47 -35.15 18.29
N TYR A 65 -13.30 -34.51 18.45
CA TYR A 65 -12.35 -34.82 19.54
C TYR A 65 -12.47 -33.90 20.76
N ASN A 66 -13.44 -32.98 20.78
CA ASN A 66 -13.63 -31.97 21.83
C ASN A 66 -12.38 -31.10 22.14
N MET A 67 -11.50 -30.89 21.14
CA MET A 67 -10.23 -30.16 21.26
C MET A 67 -10.39 -28.65 20.97
N GLN A 68 -11.41 -28.02 21.55
CA GLN A 68 -11.73 -26.60 21.21
C GLN A 68 -10.71 -25.59 21.75
N GLY A 69 -10.03 -25.88 22.86
CA GLY A 69 -9.22 -24.90 23.58
C GLY A 69 -7.90 -24.53 22.89
N SER A 70 -7.05 -25.50 22.56
CA SER A 70 -5.69 -25.23 22.07
C SER A 70 -5.63 -24.69 20.64
N ASN A 71 -6.50 -25.17 19.75
CA ASN A 71 -6.55 -24.70 18.37
C ASN A 71 -7.19 -23.31 18.26
N PHE A 72 -8.14 -22.98 19.14
CA PHE A 72 -8.69 -21.62 19.22
C PHE A 72 -7.65 -20.61 19.69
N GLU A 73 -6.78 -20.99 20.64
CA GLU A 73 -5.71 -20.11 21.12
C GLU A 73 -4.69 -19.75 20.03
N ARG A 74 -4.36 -20.71 19.16
CA ARG A 74 -3.47 -20.45 17.99
C ARG A 74 -4.10 -19.44 17.01
N LEU A 75 -5.39 -19.61 16.73
CA LEU A 75 -6.12 -18.66 15.89
C LEU A 75 -6.20 -17.28 16.55
N ARG A 76 -6.53 -17.23 17.84
CA ARG A 76 -6.61 -15.99 18.62
C ARG A 76 -5.27 -15.25 18.60
N LYS A 77 -4.16 -15.98 18.78
CA LYS A 77 -2.82 -15.39 18.72
C LYS A 77 -2.54 -14.79 17.35
N ALA A 78 -2.80 -15.51 16.26
CA ALA A 78 -2.59 -14.99 14.91
C ALA A 78 -3.42 -13.74 14.61
N CYS A 79 -4.68 -13.70 15.10
CA CYS A 79 -5.52 -12.49 14.97
C CYS A 79 -4.99 -11.33 15.81
N THR A 80 -4.45 -11.62 17.00
CA THR A 80 -3.86 -10.60 17.87
C THR A 80 -2.58 -10.04 17.26
N ASP A 81 -1.71 -10.91 16.73
CA ASP A 81 -0.47 -10.51 16.05
C ASP A 81 -0.76 -9.62 14.82
N TYR A 82 -1.79 -9.97 14.06
CA TYR A 82 -2.23 -9.15 12.93
C TYR A 82 -2.78 -7.80 13.39
N ARG A 83 -3.66 -7.76 14.41
CA ARG A 83 -4.16 -6.52 15.00
C ARG A 83 -3.01 -5.61 15.46
N ASP A 84 -2.03 -6.17 16.16
CA ASP A 84 -0.90 -5.41 16.69
C ASP A 84 0.02 -4.89 15.56
N ALA A 85 0.13 -5.65 14.46
CA ALA A 85 0.81 -5.18 13.26
C ALA A 85 0.06 -4.01 12.61
N CYS A 86 -1.27 -4.06 12.49
CA CYS A 86 -2.10 -2.95 12.00
C CYS A 86 -1.94 -1.70 12.86
N ILE A 87 -2.03 -1.83 14.19
CA ILE A 87 -1.87 -0.71 15.11
C ILE A 87 -0.48 -0.07 14.96
N LYS A 88 0.57 -0.86 14.79
CA LYS A 88 1.93 -0.35 14.59
C LYS A 88 2.09 0.41 13.28
N VAL A 89 1.46 -0.07 12.20
CA VAL A 89 1.45 0.64 10.91
C VAL A 89 0.71 1.97 11.06
N GLU A 90 -0.52 1.95 11.57
CA GLU A 90 -1.34 3.15 11.72
C GLU A 90 -0.71 4.17 12.68
N SER A 91 -0.18 3.72 13.81
CA SER A 91 0.44 4.63 14.79
C SER A 91 1.80 5.16 14.35
N GLY A 92 2.52 4.44 13.49
CA GLY A 92 3.83 4.86 12.98
C GLY A 92 3.73 5.75 11.74
N ILE A 93 2.91 5.36 10.77
CA ILE A 93 2.81 6.02 9.47
C ILE A 93 1.72 7.11 9.48
N GLY A 94 0.59 6.86 10.15
CA GLY A 94 -0.56 7.77 10.16
C GLY A 94 -0.23 9.21 10.58
N PRO A 95 0.40 9.44 11.74
CA PRO A 95 0.77 10.80 12.17
C PRO A 95 1.72 11.51 11.22
N LEU A 96 2.69 10.78 10.65
CA LEU A 96 3.65 11.34 9.70
C LEU A 96 2.97 11.74 8.38
N ASN A 97 2.02 10.94 7.89
CA ASN A 97 1.21 11.29 6.73
C ASN A 97 0.34 12.55 6.99
N LEU A 98 -0.22 12.67 8.19
CA LEU A 98 -0.95 13.87 8.60
C LEU A 98 -0.06 15.11 8.62
N VAL A 99 1.17 15.00 9.12
CA VAL A 99 2.15 16.09 9.14
C VAL A 99 2.54 16.46 7.71
N ALA A 100 2.84 15.50 6.85
CA ALA A 100 3.16 15.76 5.43
C ALA A 100 1.99 16.46 4.70
N ALA A 101 0.76 16.00 4.93
CA ALA A 101 -0.44 16.64 4.39
C ALA A 101 -0.66 18.06 4.93
N ALA A 102 -0.36 18.31 6.20
CA ALA A 102 -0.42 19.64 6.79
C ALA A 102 0.60 20.60 6.15
N PHE A 103 1.84 20.15 5.92
CA PHE A 103 2.84 20.93 5.20
C PHE A 103 2.41 21.21 3.76
N LEU A 104 1.85 20.22 3.07
CA LEU A 104 1.33 20.43 1.71
C LEU A 104 0.24 21.50 1.70
N ARG A 105 -0.71 21.45 2.67
CA ARG A 105 -1.81 22.42 2.77
C ARG A 105 -1.38 23.79 3.32
N SER A 106 -0.26 23.89 4.05
CA SER A 106 0.27 25.15 4.55
C SER A 106 0.64 26.13 3.42
N GLY A 107 0.95 25.63 2.22
CA GLY A 107 1.16 26.42 1.04
C GLY A 107 -0.06 27.28 0.69
N LEU A 108 -1.29 26.77 0.90
CA LEU A 108 -2.51 27.55 0.70
C LEU A 108 -2.62 28.71 1.70
N SER A 109 -2.27 28.48 2.95
CA SER A 109 -2.26 29.52 4.00
C SER A 109 -1.19 30.59 3.71
N LEU A 110 -0.01 30.16 3.26
CA LEU A 110 1.06 31.07 2.88
C LEU A 110 0.64 31.94 1.69
N MET A 111 -0.01 31.34 0.69
CA MET A 111 -0.54 32.06 -0.47
C MET A 111 -1.56 33.13 -0.05
N THR A 112 -2.48 32.83 0.89
CA THR A 112 -3.45 33.80 1.38
C THR A 112 -2.78 34.95 2.12
N VAL A 113 -1.76 34.67 2.93
CA VAL A 113 -0.99 35.69 3.65
C VAL A 113 -0.24 36.59 2.68
N THR A 114 0.48 36.04 1.70
CA THR A 114 1.20 36.86 0.71
C THR A 114 0.24 37.72 -0.11
N GLY A 115 -0.91 37.20 -0.50
CA GLY A 115 -1.93 37.96 -1.23
C GLY A 115 -2.50 39.16 -0.47
N VAL A 116 -2.65 39.02 0.85
CA VAL A 116 -3.12 40.11 1.72
C VAL A 116 -2.03 41.17 1.94
N PHE A 117 -0.77 40.73 2.14
CA PHE A 117 0.35 41.68 2.40
C PHE A 117 0.75 42.51 1.18
N GLU A 118 0.65 41.98 -0.02
CA GLU A 118 1.04 42.74 -1.24
C GLU A 118 0.05 43.83 -1.63
N GLY A 119 -1.20 43.79 -1.15
CA GLY A 119 -2.21 44.87 -1.36
C GLY A 119 -2.57 45.17 -2.81
N THR A 120 -1.95 44.51 -3.78
CA THR A 120 -2.09 44.74 -5.22
C THR A 120 -3.16 43.83 -5.86
N LEU A 121 -3.71 42.90 -5.09
CA LEU A 121 -4.65 41.91 -5.62
C LEU A 121 -6.06 42.49 -5.76
N THR A 122 -6.60 42.37 -6.95
CA THR A 122 -8.05 42.53 -7.11
C THR A 122 -8.79 41.38 -6.47
N VAL A 123 -9.93 41.67 -5.85
CA VAL A 123 -10.78 40.66 -5.18
C VAL A 123 -11.08 39.45 -6.08
N PRO A 124 -11.39 39.59 -7.38
CA PRO A 124 -11.61 38.42 -8.25
C PRO A 124 -10.37 37.55 -8.45
N THR A 125 -9.16 38.13 -8.52
CA THR A 125 -7.92 37.36 -8.65
C THR A 125 -7.65 36.53 -7.40
N PHE A 126 -7.84 37.11 -6.22
CA PHE A 126 -7.71 36.42 -4.95
C PHE A 126 -8.71 35.26 -4.82
N ALA A 127 -9.99 35.49 -5.19
CA ALA A 127 -11.02 34.45 -5.19
C ALA A 127 -10.68 33.31 -6.15
N LEU A 128 -10.12 33.61 -7.32
CA LEU A 128 -9.68 32.61 -8.29
C LEU A 128 -8.53 31.76 -7.74
N PHE A 129 -7.54 32.38 -7.10
CA PHE A 129 -6.44 31.64 -6.46
C PHE A 129 -6.94 30.72 -5.34
N LEU A 130 -7.87 31.17 -4.50
CA LEU A 130 -8.49 30.33 -3.47
C LEU A 130 -9.23 29.12 -4.05
N LEU A 131 -10.05 29.36 -5.09
CA LEU A 131 -10.83 28.30 -5.75
C LEU A 131 -9.94 27.26 -6.43
N VAL A 132 -8.93 27.71 -7.17
CA VAL A 132 -8.04 26.80 -7.88
C VAL A 132 -7.04 26.14 -6.92
N GLY A 133 -6.55 26.88 -5.92
CA GLY A 133 -5.61 26.38 -4.92
C GLY A 133 -6.18 25.20 -4.12
N THR A 134 -7.43 25.26 -3.68
CA THR A 134 -8.09 24.16 -3.00
C THR A 134 -8.23 22.91 -3.89
N ARG A 135 -8.39 23.09 -5.20
CA ARG A 135 -8.59 22.00 -6.17
C ARG A 135 -7.29 21.37 -6.68
N VAL A 136 -6.14 22.02 -6.53
CA VAL A 136 -4.85 21.49 -7.01
C VAL A 136 -4.30 20.40 -6.07
N PHE A 137 -4.52 20.54 -4.77
CA PHE A 137 -3.93 19.60 -3.79
C PHE A 137 -4.65 18.26 -3.72
N ASP A 138 -5.96 18.21 -3.94
CA ASP A 138 -6.74 16.96 -3.88
C ASP A 138 -6.26 15.90 -4.90
N PRO A 139 -6.06 16.20 -6.20
CA PRO A 139 -5.53 15.22 -7.14
C PRO A 139 -4.12 14.74 -6.80
N ILE A 140 -3.29 15.60 -6.22
CA ILE A 140 -1.92 15.20 -5.79
C ILE A 140 -1.99 14.21 -4.64
N ALA A 141 -2.83 14.47 -3.64
CA ALA A 141 -3.03 13.56 -2.52
C ALA A 141 -3.57 12.20 -2.99
N VAL A 142 -4.57 12.20 -3.88
CA VAL A 142 -5.12 10.98 -4.48
C VAL A 142 -4.07 10.22 -5.30
N ALA A 143 -3.25 10.90 -6.10
CA ALA A 143 -2.18 10.27 -6.86
C ALA A 143 -1.15 9.57 -5.96
N ILE A 144 -0.80 10.18 -4.84
CA ILE A 144 0.12 9.61 -3.85
C ILE A 144 -0.49 8.35 -3.20
N MET A 145 -1.76 8.40 -2.81
CA MET A 145 -2.46 7.24 -2.25
C MET A 145 -2.54 6.08 -3.24
N ASN A 146 -2.91 6.37 -4.49
CA ASN A 146 -3.04 5.36 -5.54
C ASN A 146 -1.69 4.77 -5.96
N TYR A 147 -0.57 5.47 -5.73
CA TYR A 147 0.75 4.92 -6.04
C TYR A 147 1.07 3.66 -5.23
N SER A 148 0.70 3.62 -3.95
CA SER A 148 0.88 2.43 -3.09
C SER A 148 0.03 1.26 -3.57
N GLU A 149 -1.22 1.51 -3.99
CA GLU A 149 -2.08 0.48 -4.57
C GLU A 149 -1.54 -0.05 -5.89
N LEU A 150 -1.05 0.82 -6.78
CA LEU A 150 -0.40 0.42 -8.03
C LEU A 150 0.80 -0.49 -7.79
N MET A 151 1.62 -0.18 -6.78
CA MET A 151 2.76 -1.03 -6.40
C MET A 151 2.32 -2.42 -5.91
N MET A 152 1.27 -2.50 -5.09
CA MET A 152 0.69 -3.78 -4.65
C MET A 152 0.14 -4.58 -5.83
N CYS A 153 -0.59 -3.95 -6.74
CA CYS A 153 -1.12 -4.59 -7.94
C CYS A 153 0.00 -5.08 -8.87
N SER A 154 1.07 -4.30 -9.02
CA SER A 154 2.24 -4.69 -9.82
C SER A 154 2.91 -5.95 -9.27
N MET A 155 3.15 -6.03 -7.97
CA MET A 155 3.73 -7.21 -7.32
C MET A 155 2.81 -8.44 -7.43
N ALA A 156 1.49 -8.26 -7.36
CA ALA A 156 0.54 -9.34 -7.57
C ALA A 156 0.55 -9.82 -9.03
N GLY A 157 0.59 -8.89 -9.97
CA GLY A 157 0.72 -9.18 -11.41
C GLY A 157 1.99 -9.94 -11.75
N GLU A 158 3.13 -9.56 -11.17
CA GLU A 158 4.40 -10.25 -11.36
C GLU A 158 4.35 -11.71 -10.91
N ARG A 159 3.72 -11.99 -9.76
CA ARG A 159 3.51 -13.37 -9.27
C ARG A 159 2.63 -14.18 -10.22
N ILE A 160 1.57 -13.59 -10.75
CA ILE A 160 0.69 -14.24 -11.72
C ILE A 160 1.46 -14.52 -13.01
N CYS A 161 2.23 -13.56 -13.52
CA CYS A 161 3.05 -13.75 -14.71
C CYS A 161 4.12 -14.84 -14.51
N THR A 162 4.74 -14.90 -13.34
CA THR A 162 5.70 -15.95 -13.00
C THR A 162 5.04 -17.32 -13.05
N LEU A 163 3.84 -17.46 -12.50
CA LEU A 163 3.09 -18.72 -12.53
C LEU A 163 2.66 -19.12 -13.95
N LEU A 164 2.22 -18.14 -14.75
CA LEU A 164 1.80 -18.39 -16.14
C LEU A 164 2.97 -18.74 -17.07
N ASN A 165 4.17 -18.25 -16.76
CA ASN A 165 5.38 -18.53 -17.52
C ASN A 165 6.12 -19.78 -17.04
N GLU A 166 5.59 -20.50 -16.03
CA GLU A 166 6.16 -21.77 -15.61
C GLU A 166 6.08 -22.76 -16.77
N PRO A 167 7.19 -23.38 -17.18
CA PRO A 167 7.19 -24.29 -18.31
C PRO A 167 6.30 -25.51 -18.03
N GLU A 168 5.44 -25.83 -18.98
CA GLU A 168 4.62 -27.03 -18.90
C GLU A 168 5.53 -28.27 -18.85
N MET A 169 5.12 -29.27 -18.10
CA MET A 169 5.84 -30.53 -18.05
C MET A 169 5.88 -31.15 -19.47
N ALA A 170 7.09 -31.21 -20.04
CA ALA A 170 7.30 -31.88 -21.30
C ALA A 170 7.18 -33.41 -21.08
N GLY A 171 6.11 -33.98 -21.58
CA GLY A 171 5.90 -35.42 -21.58
C GLY A 171 6.17 -35.97 -22.97
N ASN A 172 6.53 -37.26 -23.04
CA ASN A 172 6.56 -37.96 -24.31
C ASN A 172 5.14 -38.43 -24.67
N SER A 173 4.67 -38.12 -25.86
CA SER A 173 3.32 -38.50 -26.35
C SER A 173 3.23 -39.92 -26.89
N ASP A 174 4.32 -40.67 -26.85
CA ASP A 174 4.32 -42.06 -27.34
C ASP A 174 3.55 -42.96 -26.38
N ALA A 175 2.55 -43.65 -26.89
CA ALA A 175 1.81 -44.64 -26.14
C ALA A 175 2.76 -45.77 -25.70
N PRO A 176 2.77 -46.14 -24.40
CA PRO A 176 3.64 -47.21 -23.95
C PRO A 176 3.27 -48.54 -24.62
N GLY A 177 4.22 -49.15 -25.30
CA GLY A 177 4.00 -50.42 -25.99
C GLY A 177 3.80 -51.62 -25.10
N LYS A 178 4.05 -51.50 -23.80
CA LYS A 178 3.83 -52.49 -22.74
C LYS A 178 3.07 -51.83 -21.59
N HIS A 179 2.16 -52.58 -20.98
CA HIS A 179 1.38 -52.10 -19.82
C HIS A 179 2.09 -52.34 -18.47
N GLU A 180 3.42 -52.47 -18.49
CA GLU A 180 4.26 -52.68 -17.34
C GLU A 180 4.84 -51.37 -16.86
N ILE A 181 4.68 -51.06 -15.57
CA ILE A 181 5.26 -49.87 -14.93
C ILE A 181 6.38 -50.32 -14.03
N CYS A 182 7.62 -49.96 -14.40
CA CYS A 182 8.81 -50.31 -13.63
C CYS A 182 9.43 -49.04 -13.03
N PHE A 183 9.68 -49.02 -11.71
CA PHE A 183 10.39 -47.95 -11.01
C PHE A 183 11.79 -48.44 -10.65
N GLU A 184 12.82 -47.91 -11.34
CA GLU A 184 14.22 -48.22 -11.04
C GLU A 184 14.91 -46.97 -10.52
N HIS A 185 15.39 -47.02 -9.29
CA HIS A 185 16.17 -45.95 -8.65
C HIS A 185 15.48 -44.55 -8.69
N VAL A 186 14.16 -44.48 -8.60
CA VAL A 186 13.43 -43.23 -8.64
C VAL A 186 13.43 -42.57 -7.26
N SER A 187 14.02 -41.39 -7.14
CA SER A 187 13.88 -40.52 -5.99
C SER A 187 13.15 -39.24 -6.40
N PHE A 188 12.19 -38.82 -5.63
CA PHE A 188 11.44 -37.59 -5.85
C PHE A 188 11.42 -36.76 -4.58
N SER A 189 11.70 -35.48 -4.72
CA SER A 189 11.61 -34.51 -3.62
C SER A 189 10.93 -33.24 -4.15
N TYR A 190 9.97 -32.74 -3.41
CA TYR A 190 9.57 -31.34 -3.54
C TYR A 190 10.69 -30.52 -2.90
N GLY A 191 11.41 -29.74 -3.71
CA GLY A 191 12.61 -28.99 -3.36
C GLY A 191 12.51 -28.09 -2.12
#